data_cc2b0933dc64a13c814fb4d04c36a474
#
_entry.id   cc2b0933dc64a13c814fb4d04c36a474
#
_cell.length_a   1.000
_cell.length_b   1.000
_cell.length_c   1.000
_cell.angle_alpha   90.00
_cell.angle_beta   90.00
_cell.angle_gamma   90.00
#
_symmetry.space_group_name_H-M   'P 1'
#
loop_
_entity.id
_entity.type
_entity.pdbx_description
1 polymer ?
#
loop_
_entity_poly.entity_id
_entity_poly.type
_entity_poly.pdbx_seq_one_letter_code
_entity_poly.pdbx_strand_id
1 'polypeptide(L)'
;MDLNKLSTADKVIGASAIVFLIALFLPWYGLAGGSNNGWDYFFTGILPLLIAAAMVAVIAIQRFSTTELPKPPIPWSQIHLIGGAAIVVLVLLRVLITSDVEVLGESFDLDRKYGLWIAFIAAIGLGVGGFLENQESEDAITGRSAPPSTAV
;
A
#
# COMPACT_ATOMS: atom_id res chain seq x y z
N MET A 1 -7.85 5.35 -21.26
CA MET A 1 -7.47 4.32 -20.29
C MET A 1 -8.61 3.33 -20.14
N ASP A 2 -8.36 2.07 -20.39
CA ASP A 2 -9.39 1.06 -20.28
C ASP A 2 -9.32 0.40 -18.90
N LEU A 3 -10.21 0.79 -18.00
CA LEU A 3 -10.27 0.26 -16.64
C LEU A 3 -10.71 -1.22 -16.60
N ASN A 4 -11.27 -1.72 -17.69
CA ASN A 4 -11.65 -3.14 -17.81
C ASN A 4 -10.42 -4.07 -17.85
N LYS A 5 -9.25 -3.55 -18.18
CA LYS A 5 -8.00 -4.31 -18.12
C LYS A 5 -7.51 -4.57 -16.69
N LEU A 6 -8.03 -3.81 -15.72
CA LEU A 6 -7.64 -3.93 -14.32
C LEU A 6 -8.50 -4.99 -13.62
N SER A 7 -7.84 -5.87 -12.87
CA SER A 7 -8.53 -6.79 -11.97
C SER A 7 -9.05 -6.05 -10.74
N THR A 8 -9.87 -6.72 -9.92
CA THR A 8 -10.30 -6.18 -8.64
C THR A 8 -9.11 -5.85 -7.74
N ALA A 9 -8.11 -6.73 -7.68
CA ALA A 9 -6.90 -6.50 -6.93
C ALA A 9 -6.16 -5.24 -7.41
N ASP A 10 -6.02 -5.07 -8.72
CA ASP A 10 -5.35 -3.90 -9.30
C ASP A 10 -6.05 -2.60 -8.93
N LYS A 11 -7.39 -2.60 -8.94
CA LYS A 11 -8.20 -1.44 -8.55
C LYS A 11 -8.06 -1.11 -7.07
N VAL A 12 -8.04 -2.12 -6.21
CA VAL A 12 -7.84 -1.95 -4.76
C VAL A 12 -6.46 -1.37 -4.49
N ILE A 13 -5.42 -1.89 -5.11
CA ILE A 13 -4.05 -1.39 -4.96
C ILE A 13 -3.96 0.07 -5.43
N GLY A 14 -4.48 0.37 -6.62
CA GLY A 14 -4.43 1.71 -7.20
C GLY A 14 -5.18 2.73 -6.35
N ALA A 15 -6.41 2.42 -5.96
CA ALA A 15 -7.22 3.31 -5.12
C ALA A 15 -6.56 3.53 -3.76
N SER A 16 -6.05 2.47 -3.13
CA SER A 16 -5.38 2.55 -1.84
C SER A 16 -4.09 3.37 -1.91
N ALA A 17 -3.33 3.23 -2.99
CA ALA A 17 -2.12 4.02 -3.22
C ALA A 17 -2.42 5.52 -3.33
N ILE A 18 -3.50 5.88 -4.02
CA ILE A 18 -3.93 7.27 -4.14
C ILE A 18 -4.35 7.82 -2.76
N VAL A 19 -5.14 7.06 -2.01
CA VAL A 19 -5.57 7.46 -0.65
C VAL A 19 -4.34 7.59 0.26
N PHE A 20 -3.38 6.69 0.17
CA PHE A 20 -2.14 6.77 0.94
C PHE A 20 -1.33 8.02 0.60
N LEU A 21 -1.21 8.34 -0.68
CA LEU A 21 -0.54 9.56 -1.14
C LEU A 21 -1.20 10.82 -0.55
N ILE A 22 -2.53 10.88 -0.60
CA ILE A 22 -3.28 11.99 -0.01
C ILE A 22 -3.04 12.06 1.50
N ALA A 23 -3.06 10.90 2.17
CA ALA A 23 -2.85 10.82 3.61
C ALA A 23 -1.48 11.37 4.05
N LEU A 24 -0.45 11.30 3.19
CA LEU A 24 0.86 11.86 3.49
C LEU A 24 0.86 13.38 3.66
N PHE A 25 -0.08 14.07 3.01
CA PHE A 25 -0.22 15.52 3.15
C PHE A 25 -1.06 15.93 4.35
N LEU A 26 -1.76 14.98 4.97
CA LEU A 26 -2.59 15.23 6.14
C LEU A 26 -1.75 15.14 7.41
N PRO A 27 -2.18 15.81 8.51
CA PRO A 27 -1.45 15.73 9.77
C PRO A 27 -1.52 14.32 10.36
N TRP A 28 -0.36 13.77 10.70
CA TRP A 28 -0.22 12.46 11.33
C TRP A 28 -0.09 12.57 12.84
N TYR A 29 0.69 13.54 13.30
CA TYR A 29 0.90 13.85 14.70
C TYR A 29 0.82 15.35 14.92
N GLY A 30 0.36 15.77 16.08
CA GLY A 30 0.28 17.18 16.41
C GLY A 30 0.43 17.46 17.89
N LEU A 31 0.94 18.64 18.19
CA LEU A 31 0.98 19.23 19.49
C LEU A 31 0.52 20.68 19.34
N ALA A 32 0.01 21.29 20.39
CA ALA A 32 -0.56 22.65 20.39
C ALA A 32 0.15 23.62 19.44
N GLY A 33 -0.47 23.93 18.30
CA GLY A 33 0.02 24.91 17.33
C GLY A 33 0.87 24.37 16.18
N GLY A 34 1.15 23.06 16.13
CA GLY A 34 1.92 22.46 15.03
C GLY A 34 1.52 21.03 14.74
N SER A 35 1.80 20.55 13.54
CA SER A 35 1.56 19.17 13.16
C SER A 35 2.63 18.67 12.19
N ASN A 36 2.96 17.38 12.29
CA ASN A 36 3.82 16.69 11.35
C ASN A 36 2.94 15.84 10.44
N ASN A 37 3.32 15.74 9.18
CA ASN A 37 2.62 14.91 8.21
C ASN A 37 3.45 13.68 7.84
N GLY A 38 2.94 12.85 6.92
CA GLY A 38 3.62 11.62 6.52
C GLY A 38 4.98 11.83 5.85
N TRP A 39 5.23 13.00 5.27
CA TRP A 39 6.50 13.32 4.63
C TRP A 39 7.65 13.49 5.62
N ASP A 40 7.34 13.80 6.87
CA ASP A 40 8.34 13.94 7.93
C ASP A 40 8.91 12.59 8.38
N TYR A 41 8.31 11.48 7.95
CA TYR A 41 8.68 10.14 8.37
C TYR A 41 9.12 9.29 7.18
N PHE A 42 10.44 9.12 7.01
CA PHE A 42 10.98 8.38 5.87
C PHE A 42 10.53 6.91 5.86
N PHE A 43 10.80 6.16 6.94
CA PHE A 43 10.55 4.72 6.96
C PHE A 43 9.08 4.33 7.02
N THR A 44 8.25 5.18 7.58
CA THR A 44 6.83 4.85 7.80
C THR A 44 5.88 5.67 6.93
N GLY A 45 6.39 6.67 6.23
CA GLY A 45 5.63 7.49 5.29
C GLY A 45 6.16 7.35 3.86
N ILE A 46 7.36 7.85 3.60
CA ILE A 46 7.94 7.90 2.25
C ILE A 46 8.24 6.50 1.72
N LEU A 47 8.86 5.63 2.52
CA LEU A 47 9.21 4.27 2.07
C LEU A 47 7.97 3.44 1.68
N PRO A 48 6.89 3.39 2.49
CA PRO A 48 5.66 2.75 2.06
C PRO A 48 5.08 3.34 0.77
N LEU A 49 5.16 4.66 0.59
CA LEU A 49 4.73 5.31 -0.65
C LEU A 49 5.55 4.82 -1.85
N LEU A 50 6.87 4.72 -1.71
CA LEU A 50 7.74 4.22 -2.78
C LEU A 50 7.41 2.78 -3.15
N ILE A 51 7.14 1.94 -2.16
CA ILE A 51 6.70 0.55 -2.38
C ILE A 51 5.36 0.54 -3.12
N ALA A 52 4.40 1.33 -2.67
CA ALA A 52 3.08 1.42 -3.31
C ALA A 52 3.19 1.94 -4.75
N ALA A 53 4.02 2.96 -4.98
CA ALA A 53 4.26 3.50 -6.32
C ALA A 53 4.89 2.45 -7.25
N ALA A 54 5.82 1.65 -6.74
CA ALA A 54 6.42 0.56 -7.50
C ALA A 54 5.38 -0.51 -7.86
N MET A 55 4.50 -0.88 -6.91
CA MET A 55 3.41 -1.82 -7.15
C MET A 55 2.48 -1.31 -8.27
N VAL A 56 2.06 -0.06 -8.18
CA VAL A 56 1.19 0.57 -9.19
C VAL A 56 1.88 0.64 -10.55
N ALA A 57 3.18 0.99 -10.57
CA ALA A 57 3.95 1.05 -11.81
C ALA A 57 4.04 -0.31 -12.50
N VAL A 58 4.30 -1.38 -11.73
CA VAL A 58 4.33 -2.75 -12.27
C VAL A 58 2.97 -3.13 -12.86
N ILE A 59 1.88 -2.86 -12.14
CA ILE A 59 0.52 -3.13 -12.64
C ILE A 59 0.27 -2.35 -13.93
N ALA A 60 0.62 -1.07 -13.98
CA ALA A 60 0.42 -0.25 -15.16
C ALA A 60 1.19 -0.80 -16.37
N ILE A 61 2.43 -1.24 -16.17
CA ILE A 61 3.22 -1.86 -17.24
C ILE A 61 2.59 -3.16 -17.70
N GLN A 62 2.16 -4.01 -16.77
CA GLN A 62 1.56 -5.30 -17.10
C GLN A 62 0.24 -5.17 -17.86
N ARG A 63 -0.57 -4.18 -17.53
CA ARG A 63 -1.93 -4.04 -18.06
C ARG A 63 -2.03 -3.13 -19.28
N PHE A 64 -1.21 -2.08 -19.35
CA PHE A 64 -1.33 -1.04 -20.38
C PHE A 64 -0.14 -0.95 -21.32
N SER A 65 0.95 -1.66 -21.06
CA SER A 65 2.16 -1.63 -21.88
C SER A 65 2.40 -2.99 -22.53
N THR A 66 3.03 -2.98 -23.70
CA THR A 66 3.54 -4.20 -24.36
C THR A 66 4.94 -4.56 -23.88
N THR A 67 5.53 -3.75 -23.02
CA THR A 67 6.87 -4.01 -22.48
C THR A 67 6.82 -5.23 -21.56
N GLU A 68 7.72 -6.17 -21.80
CA GLU A 68 7.87 -7.34 -20.92
C GLU A 68 8.68 -6.95 -19.69
N LEU A 69 8.15 -7.28 -18.52
CA LEU A 69 8.86 -7.12 -17.27
C LEU A 69 9.91 -8.23 -17.11
N PRO A 70 11.04 -7.94 -16.41
CA PRO A 70 11.97 -8.98 -16.04
C PRO A 70 11.25 -10.11 -15.31
N LYS A 71 11.68 -11.35 -15.53
CA LYS A 71 11.14 -12.52 -14.82
C LYS A 71 11.96 -12.71 -13.54
N PRO A 72 11.45 -12.26 -12.36
CA PRO A 72 12.14 -12.49 -11.10
C PRO A 72 12.01 -13.96 -10.68
N PRO A 73 12.85 -14.43 -9.74
CA PRO A 73 12.76 -15.80 -9.23
C PRO A 73 11.44 -16.12 -8.53
N ILE A 74 10.69 -15.11 -8.10
CA ILE A 74 9.35 -15.27 -7.52
C ILE A 74 8.32 -14.51 -8.39
N PRO A 75 7.05 -14.98 -8.45
CA PRO A 75 6.01 -14.28 -9.23
C PRO A 75 5.78 -12.85 -8.75
N TRP A 76 5.41 -11.96 -9.66
CA TRP A 76 5.07 -10.57 -9.33
C TRP A 76 3.93 -10.45 -8.31
N SER A 77 2.97 -11.39 -8.35
CA SER A 77 1.89 -11.42 -7.36
C SER A 77 2.40 -11.64 -5.94
N GLN A 78 3.41 -12.47 -5.75
CA GLN A 78 4.05 -12.65 -4.44
C GLN A 78 4.85 -11.42 -4.03
N ILE A 79 5.50 -10.74 -4.98
CA ILE A 79 6.20 -9.48 -4.72
C ILE A 79 5.21 -8.42 -4.24
N HIS A 80 4.04 -8.31 -4.86
CA HIS A 80 2.99 -7.40 -4.43
C HIS A 80 2.43 -7.77 -3.06
N LEU A 81 2.27 -9.04 -2.76
CA LEU A 81 1.85 -9.52 -1.44
C LEU A 81 2.86 -9.11 -0.36
N ILE A 82 4.15 -9.34 -0.61
CA ILE A 82 5.22 -8.97 0.31
C ILE A 82 5.28 -7.45 0.47
N GLY A 83 5.18 -6.70 -0.63
CA GLY A 83 5.18 -5.25 -0.62
C GLY A 83 4.01 -4.68 0.18
N GLY A 84 2.80 -5.20 -0.05
CA GLY A 84 1.62 -4.81 0.70
C GLY A 84 1.73 -5.13 2.19
N ALA A 85 2.24 -6.31 2.53
CA ALA A 85 2.47 -6.69 3.92
C ALA A 85 3.52 -5.78 4.59
N ALA A 86 4.60 -5.44 3.88
CA ALA A 86 5.62 -4.54 4.37
C ALA A 86 5.04 -3.15 4.66
N ILE A 87 4.20 -2.62 3.78
CA ILE A 87 3.53 -1.33 3.98
C ILE A 87 2.66 -1.38 5.24
N VAL A 88 1.86 -2.42 5.41
CA VAL A 88 1.01 -2.59 6.60
C VAL A 88 1.84 -2.60 7.87
N VAL A 89 2.93 -3.37 7.89
CA VAL A 89 3.81 -3.47 9.06
C VAL A 89 4.46 -2.12 9.38
N LEU A 90 4.99 -1.42 8.38
CA LEU A 90 5.65 -0.14 8.59
C LEU A 90 4.68 0.93 9.14
N VAL A 91 3.48 1.01 8.57
CA VAL A 91 2.47 1.98 9.04
C VAL A 91 1.91 1.57 10.40
N LEU A 92 1.70 0.26 10.63
CA LEU A 92 1.28 -0.24 11.93
C LEU A 92 2.31 0.08 13.02
N LEU A 93 3.59 -0.11 12.75
CA LEU A 93 4.66 0.28 13.67
C LEU A 93 4.56 1.76 14.00
N ARG A 94 4.23 2.60 13.03
CA ARG A 94 4.06 4.04 13.27
C ARG A 94 2.85 4.35 14.13
N VAL A 95 1.76 3.61 13.97
CA VAL A 95 0.58 3.76 14.82
C VAL A 95 0.89 3.35 16.26
N LEU A 96 1.69 2.30 16.44
CA LEU A 96 2.03 1.78 17.77
C LEU A 96 3.12 2.59 18.47
N ILE A 97 4.10 3.12 17.71
CA ILE A 97 5.18 3.92 18.26
C ILE A 97 4.70 5.37 18.37
N THR A 98 4.57 5.84 19.60
CA THR A 98 4.27 7.25 19.86
C THR A 98 5.48 8.10 19.58
N SER A 99 5.28 9.24 18.94
CA SER A 99 6.35 10.23 18.79
C SER A 99 6.30 11.18 19.97
N ASP A 100 7.45 11.36 20.60
CA ASP A 100 7.62 12.29 21.70
C ASP A 100 8.45 13.47 21.22
N VAL A 101 8.12 14.64 21.70
CA VAL A 101 8.92 15.85 21.48
C VAL A 101 9.45 16.32 22.83
N GLU A 102 10.76 16.44 22.94
CA GLU A 102 11.39 16.96 24.14
C GLU A 102 11.54 18.48 24.00
N VAL A 103 10.87 19.20 24.89
CA VAL A 103 10.95 20.66 24.95
C VAL A 103 11.35 21.05 26.38
N LEU A 104 12.49 21.74 26.52
CA LEU A 104 12.99 22.24 27.78
C LEU A 104 13.16 21.17 28.88
N GLY A 105 13.49 19.92 28.46
CA GLY A 105 13.71 18.81 29.40
C GLY A 105 12.46 18.06 29.80
N GLU A 106 11.29 18.43 29.25
CA GLU A 106 10.05 17.69 29.41
C GLU A 106 9.68 17.03 28.07
N SER A 107 9.29 15.74 28.13
CA SER A 107 8.81 15.02 26.96
C SER A 107 7.30 15.14 26.87
N PHE A 108 6.82 15.50 25.68
CA PHE A 108 5.40 15.61 25.38
C PHE A 108 5.05 14.56 24.32
N ASP A 109 4.05 13.74 24.61
CA ASP A 109 3.52 12.81 23.64
C ASP A 109 2.76 13.58 22.55
N LEU A 110 3.09 13.29 21.29
CA LEU A 110 2.34 13.83 20.16
C LEU A 110 1.02 13.09 19.99
N ASP A 111 -0.07 13.83 19.84
CA ASP A 111 -1.37 13.26 19.58
C ASP A 111 -1.43 12.72 18.14
N ARG A 112 -1.96 11.51 18.00
CA ARG A 112 -2.22 10.91 16.69
C ARG A 112 -3.37 11.64 16.01
N LYS A 113 -3.13 12.11 14.80
CA LYS A 113 -4.12 12.84 14.00
C LYS A 113 -4.78 11.93 12.95
N TYR A 114 -5.85 12.42 12.35
CA TYR A 114 -6.64 11.67 11.38
C TYR A 114 -5.86 11.21 10.14
N GLY A 115 -4.86 11.95 9.71
CA GLY A 115 -4.03 11.58 8.56
C GLY A 115 -3.32 10.25 8.74
N LEU A 116 -2.83 9.94 9.95
CA LEU A 116 -2.21 8.67 10.26
C LEU A 116 -3.22 7.51 10.16
N TRP A 117 -4.45 7.72 10.63
CA TRP A 117 -5.50 6.71 10.57
C TRP A 117 -5.95 6.44 9.13
N ILE A 118 -6.05 7.49 8.30
CA ILE A 118 -6.34 7.35 6.88
C ILE A 118 -5.20 6.59 6.18
N ALA A 119 -3.95 6.92 6.49
CA ALA A 119 -2.79 6.19 5.97
C ALA A 119 -2.80 4.72 6.38
N PHE A 120 -3.20 4.42 7.61
CA PHE A 120 -3.30 3.05 8.10
C PHE A 120 -4.39 2.25 7.35
N ILE A 121 -5.55 2.85 7.14
CA ILE A 121 -6.63 2.23 6.35
C ILE A 121 -6.17 1.98 4.92
N ALA A 122 -5.50 2.97 4.30
CA ALA A 122 -4.94 2.81 2.97
C ALA A 122 -3.86 1.72 2.90
N ALA A 123 -3.02 1.62 3.93
CA ALA A 123 -2.02 0.56 4.04
C ALA A 123 -2.68 -0.83 4.09
N ILE A 124 -3.76 -0.98 4.87
CA ILE A 124 -4.55 -2.22 4.90
C ILE A 124 -5.11 -2.52 3.50
N GLY A 125 -5.61 -1.52 2.79
CA GLY A 125 -6.08 -1.67 1.42
C GLY A 125 -4.99 -2.18 0.47
N LEU A 126 -3.77 -1.66 0.59
CA LEU A 126 -2.62 -2.12 -0.19
C LEU A 126 -2.25 -3.57 0.15
N GLY A 127 -2.29 -3.93 1.42
CA GLY A 127 -2.05 -5.30 1.86
C GLY A 127 -3.10 -6.27 1.34
N VAL A 128 -4.38 -5.91 1.45
CA VAL A 128 -5.50 -6.69 0.92
C VAL A 128 -5.39 -6.82 -0.60
N GLY A 129 -5.07 -5.73 -1.30
CA GLY A 129 -4.89 -5.76 -2.76
C GLY A 129 -3.78 -6.71 -3.19
N GLY A 130 -2.63 -6.67 -2.52
CA GLY A 130 -1.54 -7.61 -2.77
C GLY A 130 -1.94 -9.06 -2.52
N PHE A 131 -2.69 -9.30 -1.46
CA PHE A 131 -3.21 -10.63 -1.14
C PHE A 131 -4.20 -11.13 -2.21
N LEU A 132 -5.13 -10.28 -2.63
CA LEU A 132 -6.10 -10.60 -3.68
C LEU A 132 -5.39 -10.91 -5.01
N GLU A 133 -4.38 -10.15 -5.37
CA GLU A 133 -3.60 -10.39 -6.58
C GLU A 133 -2.90 -11.75 -6.52
N ASN A 134 -2.35 -12.11 -5.38
CA ASN A 134 -1.73 -13.42 -5.19
C ASN A 134 -2.76 -14.55 -5.31
N GLN A 135 -3.97 -14.37 -4.75
CA GLN A 135 -5.04 -15.34 -4.90
C GLN A 135 -5.51 -15.47 -6.36
N GLU A 136 -5.69 -14.35 -7.05
CA GLU A 136 -6.08 -14.36 -8.47
C GLU A 136 -5.04 -15.08 -9.33
N SER A 137 -3.76 -14.91 -9.04
CA SER A 137 -2.66 -15.61 -9.72
C SER A 137 -2.67 -17.11 -9.42
N GLU A 138 -2.88 -17.52 -8.18
CA GLU A 138 -2.99 -18.93 -7.81
C GLU A 138 -4.20 -19.58 -8.46
N ASP A 139 -5.35 -18.92 -8.46
CA ASP A 139 -6.56 -19.42 -9.09
C ASP A 139 -6.38 -19.60 -10.61
N ALA A 140 -5.67 -18.69 -11.25
CA ALA A 140 -5.33 -18.82 -12.68
C ALA A 140 -4.42 -20.01 -12.96
N ILE A 141 -3.48 -20.31 -12.07
CA ILE A 141 -2.57 -21.47 -12.19
C ILE A 141 -3.29 -22.78 -11.90
N THR A 142 -4.15 -22.79 -10.87
CA THR A 142 -4.86 -24.01 -10.43
C THR A 142 -6.17 -24.25 -11.16
N GLY A 143 -6.66 -23.27 -11.94
CA GLY A 143 -7.93 -23.32 -12.63
C GLY A 143 -9.16 -23.20 -11.74
N ARG A 144 -9.00 -22.84 -10.46
CA ARG A 144 -10.12 -22.73 -9.51
C ARG A 144 -11.13 -21.66 -9.86
N SER A 145 -10.68 -20.56 -10.43
CA SER A 145 -11.55 -19.47 -10.86
C SER A 145 -12.00 -19.60 -12.30
N ALA A 146 -11.43 -20.54 -13.04
CA ALA A 146 -11.92 -20.82 -14.40
C ALA A 146 -13.34 -21.37 -14.30
N PRO A 147 -14.31 -20.84 -15.08
CA PRO A 147 -15.60 -21.47 -15.16
C PRO A 147 -15.39 -22.92 -15.57
N PRO A 148 -16.15 -23.87 -14.97
CA PRO A 148 -16.03 -25.26 -15.39
C PRO A 148 -16.19 -25.27 -16.90
N SER A 149 -15.18 -25.80 -17.58
CA SER A 149 -15.27 -26.00 -19.02
C SER A 149 -16.49 -26.86 -19.26
N THR A 150 -17.52 -26.25 -19.77
CA THR A 150 -18.64 -26.95 -20.32
C THR A 150 -18.29 -27.49 -21.72
N ALA A 151 -17.01 -27.58 -22.03
CA ALA A 151 -16.61 -28.30 -23.20
C ALA A 151 -17.07 -29.74 -22.98
N VAL A 152 -18.18 -29.96 -23.47
CA VAL A 152 -18.77 -31.27 -23.56
C VAL A 152 -18.01 -32.04 -24.61
#